data_859d1c8dd26a931aa83d4f35b9907f12
#
_entry.id   859d1c8dd26a931aa83d4f35b9907f12
#
_cell.length_a   1.000
_cell.length_b   1.000
_cell.length_c   1.000
_cell.angle_alpha   90.00
_cell.angle_beta   90.00
_cell.angle_gamma   90.00
#
_symmetry.space_group_name_H-M   'P 1'
#
loop_
_entity.id
_entity.type
_entity.pdbx_description
1 polymer ?
#
loop_
_entity_poly.entity_id
_entity_poly.type
_entity_poly.pdbx_seq_one_letter_code
_entity_poly.pdbx_strand_id
1 'polypeptide(L)'
;MFKRNPSKQSKIDTLIGPKTRINGDVIFAGGFHLDGYINGNVKAEAGAHAVLSVSEQGCVEGSVSVPSIILNGVVKGDIEAGDRVELGPKAKVHGNVHYAVIETAIGAQINGKLIHRAVPAREAAPKSKD
;
A
#
# COMPACT_ATOMS: atom_id res chain seq x y z
N MET A 1 12.58 -9.64 25.57
CA MET A 1 12.38 -9.41 24.99
C MET A 1 12.87 -8.89 24.24
N PHE A 2 12.81 -8.72 23.84
CA PHE A 2 13.18 -8.27 23.04
C PHE A 2 12.92 -7.30 22.66
N LYS A 3 13.29 -6.60 22.38
CA LYS A 3 13.09 -5.75 22.04
C LYS A 3 13.17 -5.40 20.95
N ARG A 4 12.74 -5.16 20.36
CA ARG A 4 12.74 -4.82 19.26
C ARG A 4 13.21 -3.57 19.03
N ASN A 5 13.49 -3.27 18.26
CA ASN A 5 13.93 -2.19 17.83
C ASN A 5 13.05 -1.36 17.24
N PRO A 6 12.61 -0.63 17.78
CA PRO A 6 11.59 0.03 17.26
C PRO A 6 11.91 1.00 16.31
N SER A 7 12.79 1.19 16.17
CA SER A 7 13.02 2.15 15.49
C SER A 7 12.79 2.26 14.27
N LYS A 8 13.15 2.32 13.59
CA LYS A 8 13.15 2.57 12.47
C LYS A 8 12.54 1.88 11.64
N GLN A 9 12.31 0.81 11.73
CA GLN A 9 11.74 0.11 10.82
C GLN A 9 10.36 0.06 10.96
N SER A 10 9.61 -0.24 9.98
CA SER A 10 8.27 -0.49 10.06
C SER A 10 8.03 -1.64 10.88
N LYS A 11 7.22 -1.56 11.82
CA LYS A 11 6.84 -2.63 12.58
C LYS A 11 5.74 -3.36 11.93
N ILE A 12 5.77 -4.64 11.87
CA ILE A 12 4.70 -5.45 11.32
C ILE A 12 3.76 -5.82 12.44
N ASP A 13 2.54 -5.30 12.38
CA ASP A 13 1.53 -5.61 13.37
C ASP A 13 0.62 -6.75 12.92
N THR A 14 0.48 -6.94 11.63
CA THR A 14 -0.40 -7.98 11.10
C THR A 14 0.30 -8.69 9.95
N LEU A 15 0.26 -9.98 9.98
CA LEU A 15 0.86 -10.80 8.93
C LEU A 15 -0.17 -11.80 8.45
N ILE A 16 -0.43 -11.80 7.15
CA ILE A 16 -1.32 -12.78 6.53
C ILE A 16 -0.47 -13.72 5.73
N GLY A 17 -0.42 -14.95 6.14
CA GLY A 17 0.45 -15.92 5.49
C GLY A 17 -0.06 -16.39 4.13
N PRO A 18 0.77 -17.11 3.38
CA PRO A 18 0.45 -17.44 1.99
C PRO A 18 -0.71 -18.39 1.81
N LYS A 19 -1.08 -19.11 2.84
CA LYS A 19 -2.20 -20.03 2.73
C LYS A 19 -3.48 -19.45 3.27
N THR A 20 -3.50 -18.16 3.56
CA THR A 20 -4.67 -17.51 4.14
C THR A 20 -5.40 -16.70 3.08
N ARG A 21 -6.70 -16.84 3.07
CA ARG A 21 -7.53 -16.07 2.19
C ARG A 21 -8.56 -15.33 3.03
N ILE A 22 -8.71 -14.05 2.77
CA ILE A 22 -9.69 -13.24 3.47
C ILE A 22 -10.74 -12.80 2.47
N ASN A 23 -11.99 -13.06 2.79
CA ASN A 23 -13.10 -12.58 1.98
C ASN A 23 -13.81 -11.51 2.78
N GLY A 24 -13.70 -10.28 2.34
CA GLY A 24 -14.30 -9.16 3.03
C GLY A 24 -13.31 -8.02 3.15
N ASP A 25 -13.76 -6.92 3.71
CA ASP A 25 -12.95 -5.74 3.82
C ASP A 25 -12.05 -5.81 5.05
N VAL A 26 -10.88 -5.20 4.93
CA VAL A 26 -9.91 -5.19 6.02
C VAL A 26 -9.59 -3.75 6.35
N ILE A 27 -9.63 -3.42 7.63
CA ILE A 27 -9.24 -2.11 8.12
C ILE A 27 -8.11 -2.35 9.11
N PHE A 28 -7.03 -1.62 8.95
CA PHE A 28 -5.88 -1.82 9.80
C PHE A 28 -5.19 -0.51 10.14
N ALA A 29 -4.34 -0.56 11.14
CA ALA A 29 -3.44 0.53 11.48
C ALA A 29 -2.07 -0.10 11.70
N GLY A 30 -1.01 0.65 11.46
CA GLY A 30 0.33 0.11 11.65
C GLY A 30 0.83 -0.65 10.45
N GLY A 31 1.66 -1.62 10.63
CA GLY A 31 2.26 -2.39 9.55
C GLY A 31 1.46 -3.63 9.23
N PHE A 32 1.15 -3.84 7.97
CA PHE A 32 0.38 -5.00 7.54
C PHE A 32 1.16 -5.66 6.42
N HIS A 33 1.56 -6.90 6.63
CA HIS A 33 2.32 -7.66 5.64
C HIS A 33 1.43 -8.75 5.06
N LEU A 34 1.27 -8.75 3.75
CA LEU A 34 0.38 -9.68 3.08
C LEU A 34 1.14 -10.63 2.19
N ASP A 35 1.11 -11.91 2.55
CA ASP A 35 1.60 -12.97 1.70
C ASP A 35 0.47 -13.82 1.14
N GLY A 36 -0.75 -13.51 1.48
CA GLY A 36 -1.90 -14.30 1.09
C GLY A 36 -2.83 -13.54 0.16
N TYR A 37 -4.08 -13.84 0.25
CA TYR A 37 -5.06 -13.32 -0.70
C TYR A 37 -6.18 -12.60 0.03
N ILE A 38 -6.52 -11.40 -0.43
CA ILE A 38 -7.65 -10.67 0.11
C ILE A 38 -8.60 -10.36 -1.03
N ASN A 39 -9.85 -10.78 -0.85
CA ASN A 39 -10.91 -10.45 -1.79
C ASN A 39 -11.81 -9.46 -1.09
N GLY A 40 -11.54 -8.18 -1.27
CA GLY A 40 -12.26 -7.13 -0.62
C GLY A 40 -11.41 -5.88 -0.59
N ASN A 41 -11.88 -4.86 0.06
CA ASN A 41 -11.16 -3.60 0.13
C ASN A 41 -10.23 -3.58 1.33
N VAL A 42 -9.07 -2.96 1.16
CA VAL A 42 -8.10 -2.82 2.24
C VAL A 42 -7.95 -1.35 2.54
N LYS A 43 -8.11 -0.99 3.79
CA LYS A 43 -8.13 0.40 4.15
C LYS A 43 -7.42 0.61 5.47
N ALA A 44 -6.66 1.69 5.54
CA ALA A 44 -6.03 2.06 6.81
C ALA A 44 -6.97 2.94 7.60
N GLU A 45 -6.85 2.86 8.91
CA GLU A 45 -7.63 3.74 9.76
C GLU A 45 -7.25 5.18 9.53
N ALA A 46 -8.21 6.06 9.65
CA ALA A 46 -7.98 7.47 9.44
C ALA A 46 -6.94 7.98 10.41
N GLY A 47 -6.01 8.76 9.92
CA GLY A 47 -4.97 9.34 10.76
C GLY A 47 -3.83 8.43 11.13
N ALA A 48 -3.90 7.17 10.75
CA ALA A 48 -2.84 6.22 11.09
C ALA A 48 -1.68 6.36 10.11
N HIS A 49 -0.48 6.05 10.59
CA HIS A 49 0.68 5.98 9.72
C HIS A 49 0.86 4.52 9.30
N ALA A 50 -0.08 4.05 8.54
CA ALA A 50 -0.13 2.65 8.18
C ALA A 50 0.69 2.37 6.93
N VAL A 51 1.28 1.21 6.87
CA VAL A 51 2.04 0.76 5.71
C VAL A 51 1.54 -0.62 5.33
N LEU A 52 1.14 -0.77 4.08
CA LEU A 52 0.76 -2.07 3.56
C LEU A 52 1.91 -2.61 2.73
N SER A 53 2.37 -3.80 3.06
CA SER A 53 3.43 -4.45 2.33
C SER A 53 2.87 -5.72 1.71
N VAL A 54 2.89 -5.82 0.40
CA VAL A 54 2.37 -6.99 -0.31
C VAL A 54 3.55 -7.70 -0.97
N SER A 55 3.77 -8.95 -0.59
CA SER A 55 4.90 -9.69 -1.11
C SER A 55 4.58 -10.27 -2.49
N GLU A 56 5.54 -10.95 -3.08
CA GLU A 56 5.33 -11.57 -4.38
C GLU A 56 4.19 -12.57 -4.38
N GLN A 57 3.89 -13.12 -3.22
CA GLN A 57 2.81 -14.09 -3.12
C GLN A 57 1.50 -13.44 -2.78
N GLY A 58 1.50 -12.17 -2.45
CA GLY A 58 0.28 -11.51 -2.02
C GLY A 58 -0.57 -11.05 -3.19
N CYS A 59 -1.85 -11.00 -2.97
CA CYS A 59 -2.79 -10.56 -3.99
C CYS A 59 -3.98 -9.89 -3.31
N VAL A 60 -4.38 -8.74 -3.84
CA VAL A 60 -5.58 -8.07 -3.36
C VAL A 60 -6.51 -7.87 -4.55
N GLU A 61 -7.74 -8.31 -4.37
CA GLU A 61 -8.78 -8.03 -5.36
C GLU A 61 -9.76 -7.08 -4.73
N GLY A 62 -9.61 -5.81 -5.02
CA GLY A 62 -10.43 -4.76 -4.46
C GLY A 62 -9.63 -3.48 -4.38
N SER A 63 -10.21 -2.46 -3.80
CA SER A 63 -9.54 -1.18 -3.69
C SER A 63 -8.63 -1.15 -2.48
N VAL A 64 -7.55 -0.43 -2.60
CA VAL A 64 -6.60 -0.24 -1.49
C VAL A 64 -6.53 1.23 -1.19
N SER A 65 -6.78 1.61 0.04
CA SER A 65 -6.70 3.00 0.45
C SER A 65 -5.86 3.06 1.72
N VAL A 66 -4.59 3.41 1.56
CA VAL A 66 -3.63 3.41 2.65
C VAL A 66 -2.68 4.58 2.46
N PRO A 67 -2.02 5.06 3.52
CA PRO A 67 -1.04 6.13 3.34
C PRO A 67 0.16 5.68 2.52
N SER A 68 0.67 4.50 2.80
CA SER A 68 1.86 3.99 2.12
C SER A 68 1.68 2.54 1.75
N ILE A 69 2.15 2.18 0.56
CA ILE A 69 2.10 0.80 0.12
C ILE A 69 3.43 0.43 -0.52
N ILE A 70 3.91 -0.77 -0.18
CA ILE A 70 5.06 -1.36 -0.81
C ILE A 70 4.56 -2.62 -1.48
N LEU A 71 4.53 -2.62 -2.81
CA LEU A 71 3.89 -3.69 -3.54
C LEU A 71 4.89 -4.49 -4.34
N ASN A 72 4.94 -5.79 -4.10
CA ASN A 72 5.68 -6.73 -4.93
C ASN A 72 4.78 -7.82 -5.46
N GLY A 73 3.50 -7.70 -5.26
CA GLY A 73 2.55 -8.71 -5.70
C GLY A 73 1.53 -8.11 -6.64
N VAL A 74 0.31 -8.57 -6.55
CA VAL A 74 -0.74 -8.20 -7.49
C VAL A 74 -1.85 -7.46 -6.77
N VAL A 75 -2.29 -6.34 -7.35
CA VAL A 75 -3.50 -5.66 -6.90
C VAL A 75 -4.42 -5.53 -8.10
N LYS A 76 -5.63 -6.05 -7.97
CA LYS A 76 -6.65 -5.93 -9.01
C LYS A 76 -7.70 -4.97 -8.49
N GLY A 77 -7.50 -3.70 -8.74
CA GLY A 77 -8.37 -2.64 -8.27
C GLY A 77 -7.60 -1.37 -8.18
N ASP A 78 -8.22 -0.34 -7.67
CA ASP A 78 -7.58 0.96 -7.59
C ASP A 78 -6.77 1.07 -6.31
N ILE A 79 -5.68 1.80 -6.39
CA ILE A 79 -4.85 2.08 -5.23
C ILE A 79 -4.91 3.57 -4.96
N GLU A 80 -5.20 3.93 -3.71
CA GLU A 80 -5.14 5.31 -3.27
C GLU A 80 -4.14 5.37 -2.15
N ALA A 81 -2.97 5.91 -2.42
CA ALA A 81 -1.95 6.06 -1.41
C ALA A 81 -1.75 7.55 -1.20
N GLY A 82 -2.12 8.03 -0.04
CA GLY A 82 -2.04 9.45 0.24
C GLY A 82 -0.63 9.95 0.41
N ASP A 83 0.31 9.05 0.63
CA ASP A 83 1.67 9.44 0.90
C ASP A 83 2.62 8.86 -0.14
N ARG A 84 2.72 7.55 -0.24
CA ARG A 84 3.78 6.96 -1.04
C ARG A 84 3.40 5.62 -1.62
N VAL A 85 3.81 5.37 -2.85
CA VAL A 85 3.67 4.07 -3.48
C VAL A 85 5.06 3.61 -3.89
N GLU A 86 5.43 2.38 -3.49
CA GLU A 86 6.65 1.76 -3.97
C GLU A 86 6.28 0.48 -4.68
N LEU A 87 6.65 0.38 -5.94
CA LEU A 87 6.36 -0.81 -6.74
C LEU A 87 7.65 -1.53 -6.99
N GLY A 88 7.77 -2.73 -6.48
CA GLY A 88 8.94 -3.54 -6.70
C GLY A 88 8.92 -4.23 -8.05
N PRO A 89 9.96 -4.99 -8.38
CA PRO A 89 10.08 -5.56 -9.72
C PRO A 89 9.02 -6.59 -10.07
N LYS A 90 8.35 -7.14 -9.07
CA LYS A 90 7.30 -8.13 -9.34
C LYS A 90 5.91 -7.53 -9.22
N ALA A 91 5.79 -6.25 -9.01
CA ALA A 91 4.50 -5.62 -8.79
C ALA A 91 3.66 -5.61 -10.05
N LYS A 92 2.38 -5.90 -9.91
CA LYS A 92 1.44 -5.82 -11.01
C LYS A 92 0.16 -5.19 -10.50
N VAL A 93 -0.25 -4.10 -11.14
CA VAL A 93 -1.45 -3.40 -10.75
C VAL A 93 -2.39 -3.39 -11.95
N HIS A 94 -3.63 -3.80 -11.71
CA HIS A 94 -4.67 -3.74 -12.73
C HIS A 94 -5.72 -2.75 -12.23
N GLY A 95 -5.51 -1.48 -12.52
CA GLY A 95 -6.39 -0.41 -12.08
C GLY A 95 -5.63 0.88 -12.02
N ASN A 96 -6.25 1.89 -11.45
CA ASN A 96 -5.65 3.21 -11.39
C ASN A 96 -4.89 3.38 -10.08
N VAL A 97 -3.81 4.14 -10.12
CA VAL A 97 -3.01 4.40 -8.92
C VAL A 97 -3.01 5.89 -8.66
N HIS A 98 -3.52 6.27 -7.50
CA HIS A 98 -3.49 7.64 -7.04
C HIS A 98 -2.37 7.75 -6.03
N TYR A 99 -1.45 8.67 -6.24
CA TYR A 99 -0.26 8.73 -5.42
C TYR A 99 0.21 10.17 -5.19
N ALA A 100 0.91 10.39 -4.11
CA ALA A 100 1.62 11.65 -3.91
C ALA A 100 3.07 11.48 -4.35
N VAL A 101 3.71 10.39 -3.95
CA VAL A 101 5.06 10.05 -4.36
C VAL A 101 5.05 8.61 -4.85
N ILE A 102 5.71 8.35 -5.97
CA ILE A 102 5.78 7.00 -6.48
C ILE A 102 7.21 6.64 -6.83
N GLU A 103 7.61 5.42 -6.46
CA GLU A 103 8.87 4.84 -6.87
C GLU A 103 8.58 3.53 -7.53
N THR A 104 9.09 3.34 -8.74
CA THR A 104 8.79 2.16 -9.52
C THR A 104 10.09 1.48 -9.92
N ALA A 105 10.23 0.22 -9.60
CA ALA A 105 11.39 -0.55 -10.00
C ALA A 105 11.20 -1.08 -11.42
N ILE A 106 12.32 -1.42 -12.04
CA ILE A 106 12.28 -2.04 -13.36
C ILE A 106 11.58 -3.39 -13.21
N GLY A 107 10.62 -3.64 -14.06
CA GLY A 107 9.85 -4.88 -14.01
C GLY A 107 8.43 -4.68 -13.53
N ALA A 108 8.17 -3.61 -12.82
CA ALA A 108 6.83 -3.34 -12.34
C ALA A 108 5.89 -3.06 -13.52
N GLN A 109 4.65 -3.51 -13.39
CA GLN A 109 3.66 -3.35 -14.45
C GLN A 109 2.42 -2.70 -13.90
N ILE A 110 1.94 -1.68 -14.59
CA ILE A 110 0.71 -1.01 -14.21
C ILE A 110 -0.19 -0.97 -15.43
N ASN A 111 -1.34 -1.60 -15.31
CA ASN A 111 -2.33 -1.60 -16.37
C ASN A 111 -3.46 -0.69 -15.94
N GLY A 112 -3.30 0.59 -16.18
CA GLY A 112 -4.25 1.59 -15.78
C GLY A 112 -3.59 2.93 -15.80
N LYS A 113 -4.06 3.85 -15.00
CA LYS A 113 -3.57 5.21 -15.02
C LYS A 113 -2.85 5.53 -13.73
N LEU A 114 -1.84 6.38 -13.86
CA LEU A 114 -1.18 6.95 -12.70
C LEU A 114 -1.71 8.36 -12.52
N ILE A 115 -2.26 8.63 -11.36
CA ILE A 115 -2.88 9.91 -11.09
C ILE A 115 -2.17 10.52 -9.89
N HIS A 116 -1.50 11.62 -10.13
CA HIS A 116 -0.77 12.30 -9.06
C HIS A 116 -1.73 13.14 -8.26
N ARG A 117 -1.65 13.03 -6.95
CA ARG A 117 -2.45 13.85 -6.09
C ARG A 117 -1.56 14.67 -5.23
N ALA A 118 -1.89 15.93 -5.10
CA ALA A 118 -1.12 16.79 -4.23
C ALA A 118 -1.26 16.33 -2.80
N VAL A 119 -0.22 16.56 -2.04
CA VAL A 119 -0.26 16.29 -0.62
C VAL A 119 -1.32 17.19 0.00
N PRO A 120 -2.06 16.70 0.97
CA PRO A 120 -3.07 17.53 1.59
C PRO A 120 -2.50 18.81 2.13
N ALA A 121 -3.36 19.75 2.18
CA ALA A 121 -2.93 21.04 2.47
C ALA A 121 -2.17 21.20 3.69
N ARG A 122 -2.28 20.36 4.58
CA ARG A 122 -1.61 20.57 5.72
C ARG A 122 -0.21 20.76 5.45
N GLU A 123 0.28 20.26 4.49
CA GLU A 123 1.52 20.50 4.28
C GLU A 123 1.79 21.17 3.17
N ALA A 124 1.12 21.40 2.58
CA ALA A 124 1.44 21.93 1.46
C ALA A 124 1.71 23.18 1.45
N ALA A 125 1.77 23.43 1.61
CA ALA A 125 1.84 24.35 1.44
C ALA A 125 2.32 24.94 0.52
N PRO A 126 2.59 25.26 0.26
CA PRO A 126 2.79 25.62 -0.56
C PRO A 126 3.07 25.66 -1.67
N LYS A 127 3.33 25.36 -1.78
CA LYS A 127 3.60 25.31 -2.64
C LYS A 127 3.31 25.32 -3.64
N SER A 128 3.27 25.33 -3.80
CA SER A 128 2.97 25.23 -4.59
C SER A 128 2.74 25.30 -5.49
N LYS A 129 2.70 25.27 -5.76
CA LYS A 129 2.43 25.24 -6.51
C LYS A 129 2.21 25.39 -7.20
N ASP A 130 2.16 25.35 -7.35
CA ASP A 130 1.93 25.48 -7.92
C ASP A 130 1.90 25.65 -8.16
#